data_d2ec42b03d646432b1c0f86bd25a3ef9
#
_entry.id   d2ec42b03d646432b1c0f86bd25a3ef9
#
_cell.length_a   1.000
_cell.length_b   1.000
_cell.length_c   1.000
_cell.angle_alpha   90.00
_cell.angle_beta   90.00
_cell.angle_gamma   90.00
#
_symmetry.space_group_name_H-M   'P 1'
#
loop_
_entity.id
_entity.type
_entity.pdbx_description
1 polymer ?
#
loop_
_entity_poly.entity_id
_entity_poly.type
_entity_poly.pdbx_seq_one_letter_code
_entity_poly.pdbx_strand_id
1 'polypeptide(L)'
;MTGGYGKGPDIINSCTVNVERGEIVSILGPNGAGKSTAMKAMLGLLNLKSGSVIIEGKDISKLSPQDRVKEGISFVPQTKNVFAGMTVEENLEMGAFLVNQDYTKVIDEIYNLFPILTEKRKQFVGELSGGQRQQVALGRALMIKPSVLMLDEPTAGVSPIVMDELFDHIIKVKKTNVAILMVEQNAKQALNISDRGYVLAVSYTHLTLPTTVRV
;
A
#
# COMPACT_ATOMS: atom_id res chain seq x y z
N MET A 1 -2.28 -2.07 -18.38
CA MET A 1 -3.40 -1.17 -17.99
C MET A 1 -3.24 0.17 -18.69
N THR A 2 -4.32 0.68 -19.27
CA THR A 2 -4.40 2.02 -19.87
C THR A 2 -5.66 2.70 -19.33
N GLY A 3 -5.57 3.97 -18.90
CA GLY A 3 -6.71 4.68 -18.35
C GLY A 3 -6.37 6.07 -17.78
N GLY A 4 -7.41 6.75 -17.33
CA GLY A 4 -7.34 8.10 -16.78
C GLY A 4 -8.63 8.50 -16.07
N TYR A 5 -8.78 9.79 -15.76
CA TYR A 5 -9.95 10.29 -15.06
C TYR A 5 -11.10 10.64 -16.02
N GLY A 6 -12.26 10.02 -15.82
CA GLY A 6 -13.49 10.29 -16.57
C GLY A 6 -13.31 10.11 -18.07
N LYS A 7 -13.68 11.12 -18.85
CA LYS A 7 -13.49 11.18 -20.32
C LYS A 7 -12.20 11.91 -20.74
N GLY A 8 -11.33 12.22 -19.79
CA GLY A 8 -10.07 12.91 -20.03
C GLY A 8 -9.01 12.06 -20.75
N PRO A 9 -7.81 12.63 -20.97
CA PRO A 9 -6.70 11.90 -21.58
C PRO A 9 -6.25 10.74 -20.71
N ASP A 10 -5.62 9.74 -21.33
CA ASP A 10 -5.01 8.64 -20.61
C ASP A 10 -3.76 9.12 -19.89
N ILE A 11 -3.73 8.91 -18.57
CA ILE A 11 -2.60 9.24 -17.71
C ILE A 11 -1.67 8.03 -17.59
N ILE A 12 -2.27 6.83 -17.65
CA ILE A 12 -1.55 5.57 -17.66
C ILE A 12 -1.66 4.98 -19.05
N ASN A 13 -0.53 4.67 -19.68
CA ASN A 13 -0.46 4.05 -20.99
C ASN A 13 0.34 2.75 -20.90
N SER A 14 -0.28 1.62 -21.26
CA SER A 14 0.37 0.29 -21.33
C SER A 14 1.18 -0.08 -20.08
N CYS A 15 0.75 0.39 -18.89
CA CYS A 15 1.42 0.08 -17.64
C CYS A 15 1.22 -1.40 -17.28
N THR A 16 2.31 -2.12 -17.07
CA THR A 16 2.32 -3.51 -16.59
C THR A 16 3.18 -3.58 -15.34
N VAL A 17 2.58 -4.03 -14.24
CA VAL A 17 3.24 -4.23 -12.95
C VAL A 17 2.78 -5.56 -12.40
N ASN A 18 3.71 -6.35 -11.88
CA ASN A 18 3.41 -7.55 -11.11
C ASN A 18 4.17 -7.53 -9.79
N VAL A 19 3.61 -8.18 -8.78
CA VAL A 19 4.22 -8.39 -7.47
C VAL A 19 3.85 -9.77 -6.98
N GLU A 20 4.83 -10.50 -6.45
CA GLU A 20 4.65 -11.85 -5.90
C GLU A 20 4.45 -11.80 -4.39
N ARG A 21 3.89 -12.86 -3.81
CA ARG A 21 3.76 -12.96 -2.35
C ARG A 21 5.13 -12.90 -1.67
N GLY A 22 5.21 -12.12 -0.60
CA GLY A 22 6.46 -11.92 0.13
C GLY A 22 7.50 -11.09 -0.64
N GLU A 23 7.08 -10.32 -1.64
CA GLU A 23 7.91 -9.41 -2.41
C GLU A 23 7.54 -7.96 -2.13
N ILE A 24 8.53 -7.06 -2.13
CA ILE A 24 8.35 -5.61 -2.17
C ILE A 24 8.70 -5.12 -3.56
N VAL A 25 7.75 -4.53 -4.24
CA VAL A 25 7.93 -3.91 -5.55
C VAL A 25 7.66 -2.41 -5.44
N SER A 26 8.59 -1.59 -5.91
CA SER A 26 8.42 -0.14 -5.94
C SER A 26 8.12 0.39 -7.33
N ILE A 27 7.14 1.28 -7.42
CA ILE A 27 6.88 2.12 -8.60
C ILE A 27 7.53 3.48 -8.35
N LEU A 28 8.51 3.81 -9.15
CA LEU A 28 9.32 5.02 -9.04
C LEU A 28 9.02 5.98 -10.18
N GLY A 29 9.22 7.26 -9.97
CA GLY A 29 9.07 8.26 -11.02
C GLY A 29 8.82 9.66 -10.46
N PRO A 30 8.96 10.69 -11.29
CA PRO A 30 8.74 12.07 -10.87
C PRO A 30 7.27 12.33 -10.51
N ASN A 31 7.02 13.47 -9.88
CA ASN A 31 5.66 13.95 -9.67
C ASN A 31 4.94 14.13 -11.01
N GLY A 32 3.68 13.71 -11.06
CA GLY A 32 2.89 13.74 -12.29
C GLY A 32 3.13 12.58 -13.26
N ALA A 33 4.03 11.63 -12.97
CA ALA A 33 4.26 10.47 -13.82
C ALA A 33 3.08 9.45 -13.86
N GLY A 34 2.05 9.63 -13.03
CA GLY A 34 0.88 8.73 -13.00
C GLY A 34 0.96 7.62 -11.96
N LYS A 35 1.94 7.64 -11.03
CA LYS A 35 2.12 6.61 -10.00
C LYS A 35 0.85 6.36 -9.17
N SER A 36 0.34 7.38 -8.49
CA SER A 36 -0.89 7.26 -7.69
C SER A 36 -2.12 7.01 -8.56
N THR A 37 -2.09 7.41 -9.84
CA THR A 37 -3.14 7.09 -10.82
C THR A 37 -3.15 5.59 -11.12
N ALA A 38 -1.98 4.96 -11.27
CA ALA A 38 -1.86 3.51 -11.44
C ALA A 38 -2.42 2.75 -10.21
N MET A 39 -2.07 3.20 -9.00
CA MET A 39 -2.63 2.65 -7.76
C MET A 39 -4.16 2.75 -7.73
N LYS A 40 -4.72 3.94 -8.02
CA LYS A 40 -6.17 4.16 -8.05
C LYS A 40 -6.88 3.31 -9.10
N ALA A 41 -6.24 3.06 -10.25
CA ALA A 41 -6.77 2.16 -11.27
C ALA A 41 -6.82 0.71 -10.79
N MET A 42 -5.76 0.23 -10.12
CA MET A 42 -5.74 -1.10 -9.51
C MET A 42 -6.79 -1.27 -8.41
N LEU A 43 -7.09 -0.19 -7.67
CA LEU A 43 -8.14 -0.17 -6.65
C LEU A 43 -9.56 -0.08 -7.22
N GLY A 44 -9.73 0.15 -8.52
CA GLY A 44 -11.05 0.35 -9.13
C GLY A 44 -11.65 1.73 -8.90
N LEU A 45 -10.84 2.70 -8.45
CA LEU A 45 -11.25 4.11 -8.30
C LEU A 45 -11.22 4.87 -9.63
N LEU A 46 -10.68 4.26 -10.66
CA LEU A 46 -10.64 4.76 -12.04
C LEU A 46 -11.05 3.67 -13.01
N ASN A 47 -11.76 4.07 -14.06
CA ASN A 47 -12.11 3.16 -15.12
C ASN A 47 -10.91 2.90 -16.03
N LEU A 48 -10.57 1.63 -16.22
CA LEU A 48 -9.61 1.21 -17.23
C LEU A 48 -10.26 1.27 -18.61
N LYS A 49 -9.57 1.86 -19.59
CA LYS A 49 -9.95 1.78 -21.00
C LYS A 49 -9.52 0.46 -21.62
N SER A 50 -8.37 -0.07 -21.18
CA SER A 50 -7.87 -1.38 -21.60
C SER A 50 -6.94 -2.00 -20.56
N GLY A 51 -6.73 -3.31 -20.66
CA GLY A 51 -5.94 -4.10 -19.73
C GLY A 51 -6.77 -4.67 -18.59
N SER A 52 -6.10 -5.36 -17.67
CA SER A 52 -6.74 -6.07 -16.58
C SER A 52 -5.97 -5.89 -15.28
N VAL A 53 -6.66 -6.12 -14.16
CA VAL A 53 -6.10 -6.27 -12.82
C VAL A 53 -6.40 -7.67 -12.36
N ILE A 54 -5.36 -8.45 -12.10
CA ILE A 54 -5.46 -9.85 -11.73
C ILE A 54 -4.84 -10.03 -10.34
N ILE A 55 -5.56 -10.68 -9.43
CA ILE A 55 -5.06 -11.08 -8.12
C ILE A 55 -5.23 -12.59 -7.97
N GLU A 56 -4.14 -13.29 -7.68
CA GLU A 56 -4.12 -14.76 -7.52
C GLU A 56 -4.82 -15.51 -8.66
N GLY A 57 -4.59 -15.06 -9.91
CA GLY A 57 -5.20 -15.65 -11.11
C GLY A 57 -6.63 -15.19 -11.40
N LYS A 58 -7.28 -14.45 -10.50
CA LYS A 58 -8.65 -13.94 -10.68
C LYS A 58 -8.64 -12.54 -11.28
N ASP A 59 -9.35 -12.33 -12.38
CA ASP A 59 -9.55 -10.99 -12.96
C ASP A 59 -10.58 -10.22 -12.12
N ILE A 60 -10.14 -9.11 -11.53
CA ILE A 60 -10.94 -8.23 -10.69
C ILE A 60 -11.21 -6.88 -11.34
N SER A 61 -10.90 -6.73 -12.63
CA SER A 61 -10.97 -5.45 -13.35
C SER A 61 -12.33 -4.78 -13.30
N LYS A 62 -13.41 -5.57 -13.27
CA LYS A 62 -14.80 -5.09 -13.26
C LYS A 62 -15.41 -4.98 -11.86
N LEU A 63 -14.71 -5.39 -10.83
CA LEU A 63 -15.20 -5.33 -9.45
C LEU A 63 -15.19 -3.91 -8.92
N SER A 64 -16.14 -3.61 -8.03
CA SER A 64 -16.17 -2.36 -7.27
C SER A 64 -14.93 -2.26 -6.37
N PRO A 65 -14.52 -1.05 -5.92
CA PRO A 65 -13.42 -0.91 -4.97
C PRO A 65 -13.61 -1.76 -3.71
N GLN A 66 -14.82 -1.80 -3.15
CA GLN A 66 -15.14 -2.60 -1.97
C GLN A 66 -14.98 -4.09 -2.21
N ASP A 67 -15.38 -4.58 -3.38
CA ASP A 67 -15.25 -6.00 -3.71
C ASP A 67 -13.78 -6.36 -4.00
N ARG A 68 -12.98 -5.45 -4.56
CA ARG A 68 -11.52 -5.66 -4.69
C ARG A 68 -10.82 -5.79 -3.33
N VAL A 69 -11.28 -5.03 -2.33
CA VAL A 69 -10.79 -5.18 -0.95
C VAL A 69 -11.11 -6.57 -0.41
N LYS A 70 -12.32 -7.09 -0.63
CA LYS A 70 -12.69 -8.46 -0.24
C LYS A 70 -11.88 -9.54 -0.97
N GLU A 71 -11.40 -9.25 -2.18
CA GLU A 71 -10.49 -10.13 -2.93
C GLU A 71 -9.03 -10.05 -2.46
N GLY A 72 -8.74 -9.25 -1.42
CA GLY A 72 -7.44 -9.23 -0.77
C GLY A 72 -6.53 -8.07 -1.16
N ILE A 73 -7.04 -6.99 -1.76
CA ILE A 73 -6.27 -5.76 -1.94
C ILE A 73 -6.49 -4.84 -0.74
N SER A 74 -5.40 -4.37 -0.13
CA SER A 74 -5.45 -3.31 0.86
C SER A 74 -4.63 -2.10 0.43
N PHE A 75 -4.98 -0.92 0.93
CA PHE A 75 -4.38 0.33 0.49
C PHE A 75 -4.17 1.31 1.64
N VAL A 76 -2.96 1.86 1.73
CA VAL A 76 -2.61 2.96 2.63
C VAL A 76 -2.34 4.20 1.77
N PRO A 77 -3.23 5.21 1.79
CA PRO A 77 -3.02 6.45 1.05
C PRO A 77 -1.96 7.31 1.72
N GLN A 78 -1.34 8.21 0.96
CA GLN A 78 -0.33 9.16 1.43
C GLN A 78 -0.84 10.06 2.57
N THR A 79 -2.09 10.50 2.48
CA THR A 79 -2.71 11.43 3.46
C THR A 79 -4.03 10.88 3.95
N LYS A 80 -4.49 11.37 5.13
CA LYS A 80 -5.75 10.95 5.76
C LYS A 80 -5.86 9.43 5.92
N ASN A 81 -4.73 8.81 6.21
CA ASN A 81 -4.60 7.36 6.32
C ASN A 81 -5.02 6.80 7.69
N VAL A 82 -5.47 7.63 8.63
CA VAL A 82 -6.00 7.25 9.95
C VAL A 82 -7.18 8.12 10.35
N PHE A 83 -8.00 7.64 11.26
CA PHE A 83 -9.09 8.40 11.88
C PHE A 83 -8.59 9.01 13.20
N ALA A 84 -8.18 10.27 13.16
CA ALA A 84 -7.55 10.97 14.29
C ALA A 84 -8.46 11.06 15.54
N GLY A 85 -9.78 11.14 15.35
CA GLY A 85 -10.78 11.20 16.41
C GLY A 85 -11.20 9.83 16.97
N MET A 86 -10.57 8.75 16.56
CA MET A 86 -10.76 7.40 17.07
C MET A 86 -9.50 6.92 17.79
N THR A 87 -9.66 5.97 18.70
CA THR A 87 -8.55 5.28 19.37
C THR A 87 -7.80 4.38 18.38
N VAL A 88 -6.62 3.90 18.78
CA VAL A 88 -5.85 2.92 18.00
C VAL A 88 -6.70 1.68 17.73
N GLU A 89 -7.32 1.12 18.77
CA GLU A 89 -8.16 -0.08 18.67
C GLU A 89 -9.33 0.12 17.70
N GLU A 90 -10.07 1.20 17.81
CA GLU A 90 -11.17 1.54 16.88
C GLU A 90 -10.68 1.72 15.43
N ASN A 91 -9.50 2.32 15.23
CA ASN A 91 -8.90 2.41 13.91
C ASN A 91 -8.61 1.04 13.30
N LEU A 92 -8.08 0.09 14.10
CA LEU A 92 -7.84 -1.27 13.65
C LEU A 92 -9.16 -1.97 13.31
N GLU A 93 -10.16 -1.91 14.17
CA GLU A 93 -11.49 -2.50 13.95
C GLU A 93 -12.14 -1.98 12.67
N MET A 94 -12.01 -0.68 12.38
CA MET A 94 -12.47 -0.10 11.11
C MET A 94 -11.80 -0.73 9.88
N GLY A 95 -10.58 -1.26 10.02
CA GLY A 95 -9.90 -2.01 8.96
C GLY A 95 -10.61 -3.30 8.59
N ALA A 96 -11.29 -3.94 9.54
CA ALA A 96 -12.03 -5.19 9.33
C ALA A 96 -13.49 -4.98 8.87
N PHE A 97 -13.97 -3.73 8.75
CA PHE A 97 -15.38 -3.41 8.52
C PHE A 97 -16.01 -4.10 7.30
N LEU A 98 -15.22 -4.33 6.24
CA LEU A 98 -15.72 -4.95 4.99
C LEU A 98 -15.67 -6.48 5.01
N VAL A 99 -15.04 -7.08 6.01
CA VAL A 99 -14.90 -8.54 6.13
C VAL A 99 -15.70 -9.03 7.33
N ASN A 100 -16.68 -9.87 7.07
CA ASN A 100 -17.54 -10.44 8.09
C ASN A 100 -16.91 -11.69 8.71
N GLN A 101 -15.77 -11.51 9.42
CA GLN A 101 -15.06 -12.59 10.10
C GLN A 101 -14.59 -12.13 11.48
N ASP A 102 -14.40 -13.10 12.37
CA ASP A 102 -13.80 -12.84 13.69
C ASP A 102 -12.35 -12.34 13.50
N TYR A 103 -12.14 -11.08 13.83
CA TYR A 103 -10.84 -10.41 13.72
C TYR A 103 -10.01 -10.45 15.02
N THR A 104 -10.49 -11.12 16.07
CA THR A 104 -9.80 -11.15 17.37
C THR A 104 -8.36 -11.66 17.23
N LYS A 105 -8.15 -12.74 16.49
CA LYS A 105 -6.81 -13.27 16.23
C LYS A 105 -5.97 -12.35 15.34
N VAL A 106 -6.62 -11.65 14.41
CA VAL A 106 -5.92 -10.73 13.49
C VAL A 106 -5.39 -9.53 14.23
N ILE A 107 -6.17 -8.96 15.14
CA ILE A 107 -5.74 -7.81 15.94
C ILE A 107 -4.55 -8.19 16.85
N ASP A 108 -4.53 -9.41 17.40
CA ASP A 108 -3.39 -9.91 18.18
C ASP A 108 -2.13 -10.06 17.31
N GLU A 109 -2.27 -10.57 16.07
CA GLU A 109 -1.16 -10.64 15.12
C GLU A 109 -0.59 -9.24 14.81
N ILE A 110 -1.47 -8.22 14.67
CA ILE A 110 -1.07 -6.83 14.44
C ILE A 110 -0.38 -6.23 15.66
N TYR A 111 -0.88 -6.49 16.86
CA TYR A 111 -0.23 -6.05 18.09
C TYR A 111 1.16 -6.70 18.28
N ASN A 112 1.33 -7.96 17.89
CA ASN A 112 2.65 -8.60 17.89
C ASN A 112 3.59 -7.98 16.85
N LEU A 113 3.06 -7.56 15.68
CA LEU A 113 3.85 -6.92 14.63
C LEU A 113 4.24 -5.48 15.00
N PHE A 114 3.36 -4.77 15.71
CA PHE A 114 3.52 -3.38 16.15
C PHE A 114 3.23 -3.24 17.65
N PRO A 115 4.17 -3.63 18.55
CA PRO A 115 3.92 -3.66 20.00
C PRO A 115 3.46 -2.33 20.59
N ILE A 116 3.92 -1.20 20.06
CA ILE A 116 3.50 0.13 20.50
C ILE A 116 1.99 0.35 20.38
N LEU A 117 1.32 -0.31 19.43
CA LEU A 117 -0.12 -0.19 19.26
C LEU A 117 -0.88 -0.86 20.41
N THR A 118 -0.31 -1.91 21.02
CA THR A 118 -0.88 -2.54 22.22
C THR A 118 -0.83 -1.58 23.41
N GLU A 119 0.31 -0.92 23.62
CA GLU A 119 0.49 0.04 24.72
C GLU A 119 -0.45 1.24 24.56
N LYS A 120 -0.68 1.67 23.31
CA LYS A 120 -1.45 2.86 22.94
C LYS A 120 -2.90 2.56 22.55
N ARG A 121 -3.39 1.31 22.71
CA ARG A 121 -4.66 0.85 22.13
C ARG A 121 -5.85 1.74 22.42
N LYS A 122 -5.91 2.35 23.62
CA LYS A 122 -7.00 3.24 24.07
C LYS A 122 -6.75 4.73 23.84
N GLN A 123 -5.56 5.09 23.33
CA GLN A 123 -5.20 6.48 23.03
C GLN A 123 -5.76 6.92 21.68
N PHE A 124 -6.22 8.17 21.59
CA PHE A 124 -6.66 8.75 20.32
C PHE A 124 -5.49 8.87 19.32
N VAL A 125 -5.73 8.46 18.08
CA VAL A 125 -4.68 8.44 17.06
C VAL A 125 -4.17 9.84 16.72
N GLY A 126 -5.00 10.89 16.91
CA GLY A 126 -4.59 12.28 16.75
C GLY A 126 -3.46 12.72 17.69
N GLU A 127 -3.31 12.06 18.84
CA GLU A 127 -2.30 12.37 19.86
C GLU A 127 -0.95 11.63 19.62
N LEU A 128 -0.92 10.69 18.68
CA LEU A 128 0.26 9.89 18.40
C LEU A 128 1.30 10.65 17.56
N SER A 129 2.56 10.22 17.64
CA SER A 129 3.62 10.69 16.74
C SER A 129 3.32 10.32 15.27
N GLY A 130 3.99 10.97 14.32
CA GLY A 130 3.86 10.65 12.90
C GLY A 130 4.14 9.18 12.58
N GLY A 131 5.24 8.63 13.12
CA GLY A 131 5.61 7.23 12.94
C GLY A 131 4.59 6.26 13.56
N GLN A 132 4.07 6.57 14.76
CA GLN A 132 3.03 5.76 15.39
C GLN A 132 1.74 5.78 14.57
N ARG A 133 1.35 6.93 14.01
CA ARG A 133 0.19 7.00 13.09
C ARG A 133 0.38 6.15 11.84
N GLN A 134 1.60 6.08 11.30
CA GLN A 134 1.90 5.20 10.17
C GLN A 134 1.76 3.72 10.55
N GLN A 135 2.18 3.33 11.75
CA GLN A 135 1.97 1.96 12.23
C GLN A 135 0.48 1.64 12.39
N VAL A 136 -0.35 2.59 12.87
CA VAL A 136 -1.81 2.43 12.90
C VAL A 136 -2.38 2.24 11.48
N ALA A 137 -1.93 3.04 10.51
CA ALA A 137 -2.38 2.94 9.13
C ALA A 137 -2.04 1.59 8.50
N LEU A 138 -0.80 1.10 8.72
CA LEU A 138 -0.36 -0.23 8.30
C LEU A 138 -1.18 -1.33 9.00
N GLY A 139 -1.30 -1.26 10.32
CA GLY A 139 -2.09 -2.23 11.09
C GLY A 139 -3.53 -2.31 10.61
N ARG A 140 -4.19 -1.15 10.41
CA ARG A 140 -5.55 -1.08 9.88
C ARG A 140 -5.66 -1.75 8.49
N ALA A 141 -4.68 -1.53 7.62
CA ALA A 141 -4.67 -2.11 6.29
C ALA A 141 -4.47 -3.63 6.31
N LEU A 142 -3.82 -4.17 7.35
CA LEU A 142 -3.56 -5.60 7.52
C LEU A 142 -4.73 -6.36 8.15
N MET A 143 -5.74 -5.66 8.72
CA MET A 143 -6.88 -6.30 9.39
C MET A 143 -7.68 -7.26 8.49
N ILE A 144 -7.68 -7.04 7.19
CA ILE A 144 -8.35 -7.93 6.22
C ILE A 144 -7.49 -9.11 5.79
N LYS A 145 -6.28 -9.29 6.33
CA LYS A 145 -5.28 -10.29 5.87
C LYS A 145 -5.07 -10.22 4.35
N PRO A 146 -4.61 -9.08 3.81
CA PRO A 146 -4.56 -8.88 2.38
C PRO A 146 -3.54 -9.80 1.70
N SER A 147 -3.83 -10.17 0.44
CA SER A 147 -2.84 -10.78 -0.45
C SER A 147 -1.84 -9.73 -0.94
N VAL A 148 -2.32 -8.50 -1.17
CA VAL A 148 -1.52 -7.36 -1.65
C VAL A 148 -1.78 -6.14 -0.79
N LEU A 149 -0.73 -5.55 -0.24
CA LEU A 149 -0.73 -4.25 0.44
C LEU A 149 -0.13 -3.20 -0.48
N MET A 150 -0.92 -2.17 -0.79
CA MET A 150 -0.51 -1.06 -1.64
C MET A 150 -0.24 0.18 -0.76
N LEU A 151 0.95 0.81 -0.93
CA LEU A 151 1.40 1.96 -0.15
C LEU A 151 1.69 3.15 -1.07
N ASP A 152 0.97 4.25 -0.90
CA ASP A 152 1.14 5.46 -1.72
C ASP A 152 1.99 6.49 -0.95
N GLU A 153 3.27 6.62 -1.34
CA GLU A 153 4.26 7.53 -0.76
C GLU A 153 4.30 7.49 0.79
N PRO A 154 4.50 6.30 1.40
CA PRO A 154 4.42 6.14 2.84
C PRO A 154 5.46 6.96 3.62
N THR A 155 6.56 7.36 2.97
CA THR A 155 7.63 8.17 3.60
C THR A 155 7.46 9.68 3.39
N ALA A 156 6.40 10.11 2.70
CA ALA A 156 6.20 11.53 2.42
C ALA A 156 6.01 12.36 3.70
N GLY A 157 6.86 13.37 3.86
CA GLY A 157 6.78 14.30 4.99
C GLY A 157 7.20 13.76 6.36
N VAL A 158 7.84 12.58 6.41
CA VAL A 158 8.42 12.03 7.66
C VAL A 158 9.90 12.35 7.77
N SER A 159 10.41 12.41 9.00
CA SER A 159 11.85 12.58 9.24
C SER A 159 12.64 11.33 8.84
N PRO A 160 13.97 11.44 8.55
CA PRO A 160 14.78 10.28 8.18
C PRO A 160 14.72 9.13 9.19
N ILE A 161 14.73 9.42 10.49
CA ILE A 161 14.65 8.39 11.53
C ILE A 161 13.31 7.64 11.46
N VAL A 162 12.19 8.36 11.32
CA VAL A 162 10.85 7.77 11.21
C VAL A 162 10.72 6.96 9.91
N MET A 163 11.41 7.38 8.86
CA MET A 163 11.43 6.67 7.58
C MET A 163 12.12 5.30 7.71
N ASP A 164 13.27 5.23 8.37
CA ASP A 164 13.98 3.97 8.60
C ASP A 164 13.12 3.02 9.44
N GLU A 165 12.50 3.51 10.52
CA GLU A 165 11.55 2.71 11.32
C GLU A 165 10.37 2.20 10.47
N LEU A 166 9.82 3.03 9.58
CA LEU A 166 8.72 2.65 8.70
C LEU A 166 9.14 1.57 7.71
N PHE A 167 10.32 1.68 7.13
CA PHE A 167 10.86 0.65 6.23
C PHE A 167 11.07 -0.68 6.97
N ASP A 168 11.57 -0.65 8.20
CA ASP A 168 11.67 -1.85 9.02
C ASP A 168 10.29 -2.50 9.26
N HIS A 169 9.25 -1.70 9.47
CA HIS A 169 7.88 -2.21 9.59
C HIS A 169 7.37 -2.81 8.28
N ILE A 170 7.64 -2.18 7.15
CA ILE A 170 7.28 -2.71 5.82
C ILE A 170 7.98 -4.05 5.56
N ILE A 171 9.27 -4.16 5.91
CA ILE A 171 10.04 -5.43 5.83
C ILE A 171 9.44 -6.51 6.75
N LYS A 172 8.98 -6.16 7.95
CA LYS A 172 8.30 -7.09 8.85
C LYS A 172 6.99 -7.60 8.22
N VAL A 173 6.21 -6.71 7.60
CA VAL A 173 4.97 -7.08 6.87
C VAL A 173 5.29 -8.02 5.71
N LYS A 174 6.33 -7.75 4.91
CA LYS A 174 6.80 -8.67 3.85
C LYS A 174 7.00 -10.09 4.36
N LYS A 175 7.62 -10.23 5.55
CA LYS A 175 7.90 -11.55 6.16
C LYS A 175 6.64 -12.34 6.52
N THR A 176 5.47 -11.71 6.57
CA THR A 176 4.17 -12.40 6.73
C THR A 176 3.60 -12.93 5.42
N ASN A 177 4.40 -12.94 4.34
CA ASN A 177 4.02 -13.43 3.00
C ASN A 177 2.97 -12.56 2.28
N VAL A 178 2.84 -11.31 2.65
CA VAL A 178 2.02 -10.29 1.96
C VAL A 178 2.85 -9.72 0.81
N ALA A 179 2.26 -9.61 -0.39
CA ALA A 179 2.84 -8.87 -1.50
C ALA A 179 2.74 -7.37 -1.22
N ILE A 180 3.82 -6.60 -1.40
CA ILE A 180 3.82 -5.16 -1.15
C ILE A 180 4.12 -4.41 -2.43
N LEU A 181 3.19 -3.56 -2.85
CA LEU A 181 3.36 -2.64 -3.97
C LEU A 181 3.44 -1.21 -3.42
N MET A 182 4.59 -0.59 -3.53
CA MET A 182 4.85 0.73 -2.99
C MET A 182 5.09 1.74 -4.10
N VAL A 183 4.52 2.94 -3.97
CA VAL A 183 4.88 4.10 -4.81
C VAL A 183 5.75 5.02 -3.98
N GLU A 184 6.89 5.46 -4.54
CA GLU A 184 7.80 6.38 -3.87
C GLU A 184 8.43 7.37 -4.85
N GLN A 185 8.81 8.54 -4.34
CA GLN A 185 9.56 9.55 -5.09
C GLN A 185 11.07 9.37 -4.89
N ASN A 186 11.50 9.02 -3.69
CA ASN A 186 12.91 8.81 -3.37
C ASN A 186 13.35 7.41 -3.81
N ALA A 187 13.80 7.30 -5.05
CA ALA A 187 14.20 6.05 -5.67
C ALA A 187 15.28 5.32 -4.86
N LYS A 188 16.28 6.04 -4.34
CA LYS A 188 17.39 5.44 -3.59
C LYS A 188 16.90 4.72 -2.34
N GLN A 189 16.04 5.36 -1.59
CA GLN A 189 15.51 4.80 -0.34
C GLN A 189 14.53 3.65 -0.60
N ALA A 190 13.63 3.81 -1.56
CA ALA A 190 12.69 2.77 -1.93
C ALA A 190 13.39 1.50 -2.43
N LEU A 191 14.44 1.65 -3.26
CA LEU A 191 15.19 0.51 -3.81
C LEU A 191 16.00 -0.24 -2.74
N ASN A 192 16.38 0.40 -1.63
CA ASN A 192 17.09 -0.28 -0.54
C ASN A 192 16.28 -1.41 0.10
N ILE A 193 14.95 -1.32 0.10
CA ILE A 193 14.06 -2.32 0.70
C ILE A 193 13.30 -3.15 -0.33
N SER A 194 13.32 -2.75 -1.61
CA SER A 194 12.56 -3.41 -2.67
C SER A 194 13.36 -4.54 -3.31
N ASP A 195 12.66 -5.62 -3.63
CA ASP A 195 13.22 -6.70 -4.43
C ASP A 195 13.30 -6.31 -5.92
N ARG A 196 12.37 -5.47 -6.39
CA ARG A 196 12.32 -4.93 -7.76
C ARG A 196 11.74 -3.53 -7.79
N GLY A 197 12.07 -2.77 -8.82
CA GLY A 197 11.50 -1.44 -9.09
C GLY A 197 11.03 -1.30 -10.54
N TYR A 198 9.89 -0.63 -10.71
CA TYR A 198 9.40 -0.15 -12.00
C TYR A 198 9.60 1.35 -12.07
N VAL A 199 10.17 1.85 -13.15
CA VAL A 199 10.28 3.30 -13.39
C VAL A 199 9.13 3.73 -14.28
N LEU A 200 8.27 4.60 -13.78
CA LEU A 200 7.21 5.25 -14.54
C LEU A 200 7.74 6.60 -15.05
N ALA A 201 8.04 6.65 -16.34
CA ALA A 201 8.32 7.92 -17.03
C ALA A 201 7.02 8.49 -17.58
N VAL A 202 6.95 9.81 -17.78
CA VAL A 202 5.75 10.48 -18.32
C VAL A 202 5.27 9.76 -19.58
N SER A 203 4.12 9.10 -19.49
CA SER A 203 3.43 8.37 -20.55
C SER A 203 3.82 6.92 -20.84
N TYR A 204 4.91 6.36 -20.29
CA TYR A 204 5.27 4.95 -20.56
C TYR A 204 5.93 4.27 -19.36
N THR A 205 5.55 3.03 -19.09
CA THR A 205 6.29 2.16 -18.17
C THR A 205 7.50 1.60 -18.91
N HIS A 206 8.68 2.04 -18.57
CA HIS A 206 9.91 1.42 -19.05
C HIS A 206 10.79 0.99 -17.88
N LEU A 207 11.31 -0.23 -18.00
CA LEU A 207 12.35 -0.88 -17.21
C LEU A 207 11.93 -1.43 -15.85
N THR A 208 11.93 -2.76 -15.77
CA THR A 208 12.22 -3.50 -14.55
C THR A 208 13.72 -3.37 -14.28
N LEU A 209 14.09 -2.71 -13.19
CA LEU A 209 15.43 -2.80 -12.65
C LEU A 209 15.44 -3.90 -11.61
N PRO A 210 16.15 -5.03 -11.81
CA PRO A 210 16.43 -5.95 -10.72
C PRO A 210 17.33 -5.21 -9.73
N THR A 211 16.89 -5.08 -8.48
CA THR A 211 17.71 -4.55 -7.40
C THR A 211 18.64 -5.64 -6.88
N THR A 212 19.55 -6.11 -7.74
CA THR A 212 20.68 -6.91 -7.28
C THR A 212 21.90 -5.98 -7.17
N VAL A 213 21.90 -5.14 -6.15
CA VAL A 213 23.14 -4.59 -5.60
C VAL A 213 23.30 -5.22 -4.23
N ARG A 214 23.87 -6.43 -4.19
CA ARG A 214 24.59 -6.90 -3.01
C ARG A 214 25.94 -6.19 -3.02
N VAL A 215 26.18 -5.29 -2.07
CA VAL A 215 27.53 -4.92 -1.64
C VAL A 215 27.87 -5.81 -0.45
#